data_14ddbfc118c8a8e2344cd0275a78aa46
#
_entry.id   14ddbfc118c8a8e2344cd0275a78aa46
#
_cell.length_a   1.000
_cell.length_b   1.000
_cell.length_c   1.000
_cell.angle_alpha   90.00
_cell.angle_beta   90.00
_cell.angle_gamma   90.00
#
_symmetry.space_group_name_H-M   'P 1'
#
loop_
_entity.id
_entity.type
_entity.pdbx_description
1 polymer ?
#
loop_
_entity_poly.entity_id
_entity_poly.type
_entity_poly.pdbx_seq_one_letter_code
_entity_poly.pdbx_strand_id
1 'polypeptide(L)'
;MKNFTFLDFAREVGKHITVNYMMAKDSVKKRLNGEARDGLSFTEFTYQLLQGYDFLHLYETKGCKLQMGGSDQWGNITTGAELIRRTNGGEVFALTSPLITKADGGKFGKTESGNIWLDPRYTSPYKFYQFWLNVSDADAAKYIKIFTDLPKDEIDALIKEQEEAPHLRPLQKRLAKEVTIMVHSQEDYDAAVEASNILFGNSTSEALKHLDEQTLLDVFNGVPQFEVSRDELSAGVKAIDLFTEKAAIFPSKGEMRKLVQSGGISVNKEKLTDQDMVIDCSSLLDEKYLLVQRGKKNYYLLIVK
;
A
#
# COMPACT_ATOMS: atom_id res chain seq x y z
N MET A 1 -7.17 1.97 -32.06
CA MET A 1 -7.04 3.44 -31.89
C MET A 1 -5.80 4.05 -32.57
N LYS A 2 -4.57 3.46 -32.53
CA LYS A 2 -3.35 4.09 -33.11
C LYS A 2 -3.46 4.56 -34.57
N ASN A 3 -4.25 3.89 -35.37
CA ASN A 3 -4.41 4.21 -36.81
C ASN A 3 -5.72 4.96 -37.12
N PHE A 4 -6.46 5.39 -36.07
CA PHE A 4 -7.73 6.08 -36.21
C PHE A 4 -7.50 7.59 -36.18
N THR A 5 -7.77 8.27 -37.29
CA THR A 5 -7.67 9.73 -37.31
C THR A 5 -8.85 10.36 -36.55
N PHE A 6 -8.70 11.60 -36.10
CA PHE A 6 -9.80 12.33 -35.45
C PHE A 6 -11.03 12.47 -36.38
N LEU A 7 -10.80 12.66 -37.69
CA LEU A 7 -11.88 12.76 -38.67
C LEU A 7 -12.60 11.42 -38.85
N ASP A 8 -11.86 10.31 -38.86
CA ASP A 8 -12.46 8.98 -38.92
C ASP A 8 -13.25 8.67 -37.66
N PHE A 9 -12.73 9.02 -36.50
CA PHE A 9 -13.44 8.87 -35.22
C PHE A 9 -14.75 9.67 -35.19
N ALA A 10 -14.72 10.93 -35.60
CA ALA A 10 -15.91 11.76 -35.67
C ALA A 10 -16.96 11.18 -36.66
N ARG A 11 -16.50 10.65 -37.80
CA ARG A 11 -17.36 10.08 -38.85
C ARG A 11 -17.90 8.70 -38.47
N GLU A 12 -17.05 7.81 -37.89
CA GLU A 12 -17.43 6.41 -37.68
C GLU A 12 -18.05 6.16 -36.31
N VAL A 13 -17.70 6.97 -35.30
CA VAL A 13 -18.19 6.85 -33.92
C VAL A 13 -19.11 8.02 -33.56
N GLY A 14 -18.65 9.23 -33.75
CA GLY A 14 -19.35 10.45 -33.31
C GLY A 14 -20.76 10.60 -33.89
N LYS A 15 -20.97 10.20 -35.13
CA LYS A 15 -22.31 10.30 -35.77
C LYS A 15 -23.37 9.40 -35.12
N HIS A 16 -22.99 8.33 -34.45
CA HIS A 16 -23.93 7.37 -33.86
C HIS A 16 -24.41 7.74 -32.47
N ILE A 17 -23.70 8.59 -31.75
CA ILE A 17 -24.05 9.02 -30.39
C ILE A 17 -24.31 10.53 -30.38
N THR A 18 -25.51 10.94 -30.01
CA THR A 18 -25.86 12.35 -29.99
C THR A 18 -25.26 13.06 -28.77
N VAL A 19 -24.97 14.37 -28.91
CA VAL A 19 -24.50 15.20 -27.79
C VAL A 19 -25.52 15.20 -26.63
N ASN A 20 -26.82 15.21 -26.93
CA ASN A 20 -27.87 15.13 -25.90
C ASN A 20 -27.78 13.83 -25.09
N TYR A 21 -27.49 12.70 -25.73
CA TYR A 21 -27.28 11.44 -25.04
C TYR A 21 -26.05 11.50 -24.11
N MET A 22 -24.96 12.08 -24.57
CA MET A 22 -23.74 12.26 -23.78
C MET A 22 -23.96 13.19 -22.59
N MET A 23 -24.67 14.31 -22.79
CA MET A 23 -24.98 15.27 -21.73
C MET A 23 -25.96 14.72 -20.70
N ALA A 24 -26.78 13.73 -21.04
CA ALA A 24 -27.73 13.10 -20.13
C ALA A 24 -27.08 12.20 -19.07
N LYS A 25 -25.78 11.86 -19.22
CA LYS A 25 -25.06 11.04 -18.25
C LYS A 25 -24.85 11.79 -16.92
N ASP A 26 -25.01 11.10 -15.80
CA ASP A 26 -24.92 11.70 -14.46
C ASP A 26 -23.54 12.32 -14.18
N SER A 27 -22.46 11.69 -14.65
CA SER A 27 -21.09 12.21 -14.54
C SER A 27 -20.91 13.55 -15.27
N VAL A 28 -21.57 13.71 -16.42
CA VAL A 28 -21.55 14.96 -17.21
C VAL A 28 -22.45 16.03 -16.57
N LYS A 29 -23.67 15.65 -16.18
CA LYS A 29 -24.61 16.58 -15.52
C LYS A 29 -24.02 17.19 -14.26
N LYS A 30 -23.41 16.41 -13.38
CA LYS A 30 -22.78 16.89 -12.15
C LYS A 30 -21.70 17.94 -12.41
N ARG A 31 -20.91 17.76 -13.47
CA ARG A 31 -19.88 18.72 -13.89
C ARG A 31 -20.48 20.01 -14.47
N LEU A 32 -21.50 19.88 -15.30
CA LEU A 32 -22.17 21.04 -15.94
C LEU A 32 -22.98 21.88 -14.95
N ASN A 33 -23.55 21.25 -13.92
CA ASN A 33 -24.37 21.95 -12.90
C ASN A 33 -23.53 22.65 -11.81
N GLY A 34 -22.21 22.67 -11.92
CA GLY A 34 -21.32 23.36 -10.98
C GLY A 34 -21.08 22.62 -9.67
N GLU A 35 -21.44 21.34 -9.58
CA GLU A 35 -21.14 20.49 -8.41
C GLU A 35 -19.64 20.18 -8.30
N ALA A 36 -18.88 20.37 -9.38
CA ALA A 36 -17.42 20.25 -9.40
C ALA A 36 -16.79 21.64 -9.60
N ARG A 37 -15.70 21.92 -8.88
CA ARG A 37 -14.97 23.21 -8.96
C ARG A 37 -14.37 23.45 -10.35
N ASP A 38 -14.01 22.39 -11.05
CA ASP A 38 -13.42 22.45 -12.39
C ASP A 38 -14.48 22.10 -13.44
N GLY A 39 -14.50 22.83 -14.56
CA GLY A 39 -15.37 22.53 -15.69
C GLY A 39 -15.09 21.14 -16.31
N LEU A 40 -15.87 20.79 -17.31
CA LEU A 40 -15.70 19.53 -18.07
C LEU A 40 -14.79 19.79 -19.28
N SER A 41 -13.64 19.11 -19.34
CA SER A 41 -12.75 19.19 -20.50
C SER A 41 -13.32 18.42 -21.70
N PHE A 42 -12.88 18.78 -22.90
CA PHE A 42 -13.25 18.04 -24.12
C PHE A 42 -12.85 16.55 -24.02
N THR A 43 -11.69 16.27 -23.48
CA THR A 43 -11.22 14.89 -23.29
C THR A 43 -12.13 14.11 -22.36
N GLU A 44 -12.51 14.67 -21.21
CA GLU A 44 -13.44 14.03 -20.27
C GLU A 44 -14.82 13.82 -20.89
N PHE A 45 -15.31 14.80 -21.65
CA PHE A 45 -16.60 14.70 -22.33
C PHE A 45 -16.61 13.60 -23.39
N THR A 46 -15.54 13.49 -24.17
CA THR A 46 -15.43 12.51 -25.25
C THR A 46 -14.96 11.13 -24.78
N TYR A 47 -14.45 11.00 -23.55
CA TYR A 47 -13.92 9.74 -23.00
C TYR A 47 -14.94 8.59 -23.08
N GLN A 48 -16.23 8.87 -22.86
CA GLN A 48 -17.29 7.88 -22.99
C GLN A 48 -17.39 7.30 -24.41
N LEU A 49 -17.05 8.07 -25.44
CA LEU A 49 -17.02 7.59 -26.83
C LEU A 49 -15.77 6.74 -27.10
N LEU A 50 -14.63 7.11 -26.51
CA LEU A 50 -13.38 6.35 -26.65
C LEU A 50 -13.52 4.95 -26.04
N GLN A 51 -14.03 4.87 -24.83
CA GLN A 51 -14.30 3.59 -24.16
C GLN A 51 -15.43 2.81 -24.86
N GLY A 52 -16.45 3.51 -25.32
CA GLY A 52 -17.55 2.92 -26.08
C GLY A 52 -17.06 2.27 -27.38
N TYR A 53 -16.15 2.92 -28.10
CA TYR A 53 -15.53 2.35 -29.29
C TYR A 53 -14.64 1.13 -28.99
N ASP A 54 -13.90 1.14 -27.89
CA ASP A 54 -13.13 -0.03 -27.48
C ASP A 54 -14.06 -1.24 -27.25
N PHE A 55 -15.21 -1.03 -26.63
CA PHE A 55 -16.19 -2.11 -26.45
C PHE A 55 -16.76 -2.59 -27.78
N LEU A 56 -17.11 -1.68 -28.70
CA LEU A 56 -17.55 -2.04 -30.07
C LEU A 56 -16.47 -2.85 -30.79
N HIS A 57 -15.21 -2.41 -30.76
CA HIS A 57 -14.10 -3.10 -31.38
C HIS A 57 -13.89 -4.52 -30.81
N LEU A 58 -13.96 -4.68 -29.51
CA LEU A 58 -13.86 -5.98 -28.86
C LEU A 58 -15.07 -6.88 -29.19
N TYR A 59 -16.27 -6.29 -29.30
CA TYR A 59 -17.45 -7.03 -29.77
C TYR A 59 -17.24 -7.57 -31.18
N GLU A 60 -16.82 -6.72 -32.13
CA GLU A 60 -16.63 -7.09 -33.52
C GLU A 60 -15.48 -8.09 -33.75
N THR A 61 -14.35 -7.88 -33.04
CA THR A 61 -13.13 -8.67 -33.32
C THR A 61 -12.95 -9.88 -32.41
N LYS A 62 -13.56 -9.88 -31.20
CA LYS A 62 -13.41 -10.94 -30.21
C LYS A 62 -14.73 -11.56 -29.75
N GLY A 63 -15.87 -11.05 -30.19
CA GLY A 63 -17.19 -11.52 -29.74
C GLY A 63 -17.47 -11.15 -28.29
N CYS A 64 -16.83 -10.11 -27.74
CA CYS A 64 -17.00 -9.66 -26.35
C CYS A 64 -18.41 -9.08 -26.16
N LYS A 65 -19.21 -9.70 -25.29
CA LYS A 65 -20.60 -9.31 -25.03
C LYS A 65 -20.84 -8.71 -23.65
N LEU A 66 -19.87 -8.74 -22.76
CA LEU A 66 -20.01 -8.20 -21.39
C LEU A 66 -18.86 -7.26 -21.09
N GLN A 67 -19.18 -6.04 -20.66
CA GLN A 67 -18.22 -5.11 -20.06
C GLN A 67 -18.57 -4.89 -18.58
N MET A 68 -17.57 -5.03 -17.72
CA MET A 68 -17.71 -4.89 -16.27
C MET A 68 -16.86 -3.74 -15.74
N GLY A 69 -17.28 -3.11 -14.63
CA GLY A 69 -16.50 -2.08 -13.98
C GLY A 69 -17.08 -1.63 -12.65
N GLY A 70 -16.50 -0.58 -12.06
CA GLY A 70 -17.09 0.10 -10.91
C GLY A 70 -18.32 0.92 -11.34
N SER A 71 -19.17 1.31 -10.38
CA SER A 71 -20.39 2.08 -10.64
C SER A 71 -20.12 3.43 -11.32
N ASP A 72 -18.93 4.00 -11.14
CA ASP A 72 -18.46 5.22 -11.83
C ASP A 72 -18.30 5.01 -13.35
N GLN A 73 -18.13 3.76 -13.83
CA GLN A 73 -17.96 3.40 -15.22
C GLN A 73 -19.30 3.19 -15.97
N TRP A 74 -20.42 3.19 -15.26
CA TRP A 74 -21.74 2.90 -15.84
C TRP A 74 -22.03 3.72 -17.10
N GLY A 75 -21.77 5.04 -17.05
CA GLY A 75 -21.99 5.94 -18.17
C GLY A 75 -21.18 5.57 -19.43
N ASN A 76 -19.92 5.21 -19.25
CA ASN A 76 -19.03 4.81 -20.34
C ASN A 76 -19.42 3.46 -20.91
N ILE A 77 -19.66 2.45 -20.06
CA ILE A 77 -20.03 1.09 -20.48
C ILE A 77 -21.34 1.10 -21.27
N THR A 78 -22.35 1.81 -20.75
CA THR A 78 -23.66 1.91 -21.45
C THR A 78 -23.58 2.70 -22.75
N THR A 79 -22.63 3.63 -22.89
CA THR A 79 -22.37 4.30 -24.17
C THR A 79 -21.83 3.30 -25.21
N GLY A 80 -20.95 2.37 -24.80
CA GLY A 80 -20.49 1.28 -25.66
C GLY A 80 -21.61 0.34 -26.08
N ALA A 81 -22.48 -0.05 -25.15
CA ALA A 81 -23.64 -0.88 -25.46
C ALA A 81 -24.60 -0.19 -26.47
N GLU A 82 -24.85 1.10 -26.28
CA GLU A 82 -25.69 1.87 -27.21
C GLU A 82 -25.02 2.04 -28.58
N LEU A 83 -23.71 2.22 -28.63
CA LEU A 83 -22.95 2.29 -29.88
C LEU A 83 -23.07 0.98 -30.65
N ILE A 84 -22.86 -0.16 -30.01
CA ILE A 84 -23.00 -1.50 -30.61
C ILE A 84 -24.43 -1.69 -31.14
N ARG A 85 -25.43 -1.33 -30.34
CA ARG A 85 -26.83 -1.42 -30.76
C ARG A 85 -27.13 -0.59 -32.02
N ARG A 86 -26.57 0.61 -32.11
CA ARG A 86 -26.81 1.53 -33.26
C ARG A 86 -26.04 1.18 -34.51
N THR A 87 -24.84 0.61 -34.37
CA THR A 87 -23.99 0.27 -35.53
C THR A 87 -24.28 -1.10 -36.06
N ASN A 88 -24.40 -2.11 -35.18
CA ASN A 88 -24.46 -3.52 -35.57
C ASN A 88 -25.81 -4.19 -35.25
N GLY A 89 -26.73 -3.50 -34.56
CA GLY A 89 -27.96 -4.11 -34.04
C GLY A 89 -27.72 -5.18 -33.00
N GLY A 90 -26.48 -5.27 -32.46
CA GLY A 90 -26.07 -6.29 -31.51
C GLY A 90 -26.59 -6.06 -30.08
N GLU A 91 -26.69 -7.15 -29.34
CA GLU A 91 -27.06 -7.17 -27.94
C GLU A 91 -25.82 -7.47 -27.07
N VAL A 92 -25.55 -6.60 -26.10
CA VAL A 92 -24.45 -6.73 -25.13
C VAL A 92 -24.89 -6.29 -23.75
N PHE A 93 -24.11 -6.66 -22.75
CA PHE A 93 -24.45 -6.49 -21.34
C PHE A 93 -23.45 -5.58 -20.64
N ALA A 94 -23.95 -4.79 -19.67
CA ALA A 94 -23.19 -3.95 -18.77
C ALA A 94 -23.38 -4.44 -17.34
N LEU A 95 -22.31 -4.62 -16.59
CA LEU A 95 -22.36 -4.97 -15.17
C LEU A 95 -21.46 -4.03 -14.39
N THR A 96 -21.99 -3.43 -13.32
CA THR A 96 -21.18 -2.62 -12.42
C THR A 96 -21.35 -3.05 -10.96
N SER A 97 -20.26 -2.93 -10.20
CA SER A 97 -20.26 -3.10 -8.75
C SER A 97 -20.16 -1.75 -8.05
N PRO A 98 -20.69 -1.60 -6.81
CA PRO A 98 -20.45 -0.43 -5.99
C PRO A 98 -18.95 -0.19 -5.79
N LEU A 99 -18.56 1.09 -5.69
CA LEU A 99 -17.17 1.46 -5.38
C LEU A 99 -16.84 1.06 -3.94
N ILE A 100 -15.64 0.54 -3.76
CA ILE A 100 -15.09 0.28 -2.44
C ILE A 100 -14.59 1.59 -1.85
N THR A 101 -15.16 1.98 -0.71
CA THR A 101 -14.80 3.18 0.03
C THR A 101 -14.41 2.81 1.45
N LYS A 102 -13.62 3.66 2.09
CA LYS A 102 -13.39 3.59 3.53
C LYS A 102 -14.67 3.92 4.30
N ALA A 103 -14.76 3.55 5.58
CA ALA A 103 -15.89 3.85 6.46
C ALA A 103 -16.09 5.36 6.65
N ASP A 104 -15.01 6.15 6.56
CA ASP A 104 -15.04 7.62 6.60
C ASP A 104 -15.45 8.27 5.27
N GLY A 105 -15.78 7.49 4.24
CA GLY A 105 -16.11 7.96 2.88
C GLY A 105 -14.90 8.22 1.99
N GLY A 106 -13.69 8.07 2.50
CA GLY A 106 -12.44 8.24 1.76
C GLY A 106 -12.25 7.19 0.66
N LYS A 107 -11.37 7.49 -0.30
CA LYS A 107 -11.01 6.54 -1.37
C LYS A 107 -10.18 5.39 -0.81
N PHE A 108 -10.58 4.16 -1.14
CA PHE A 108 -9.82 2.97 -0.81
C PHE A 108 -8.49 2.90 -1.61
N GLY A 109 -7.44 2.32 -1.00
CA GLY A 109 -6.14 2.11 -1.65
C GLY A 109 -5.26 3.35 -1.76
N LYS A 110 -5.71 4.52 -1.25
CA LYS A 110 -4.88 5.72 -1.14
C LYS A 110 -4.51 5.99 0.31
N THR A 111 -3.23 6.17 0.57
CA THR A 111 -2.68 6.59 1.86
C THR A 111 -2.05 7.99 1.73
N GLU A 112 -1.64 8.60 2.83
CA GLU A 112 -0.87 9.85 2.82
C GLU A 112 0.46 9.69 2.06
N SER A 113 1.04 8.49 2.08
CA SER A 113 2.28 8.13 1.37
C SER A 113 2.06 7.66 -0.08
N GLY A 114 0.82 7.66 -0.59
CA GLY A 114 0.50 7.28 -1.97
C GLY A 114 -0.39 6.04 -2.10
N ASN A 115 -0.30 5.35 -3.24
CA ASN A 115 -1.07 4.14 -3.51
C ASN A 115 -0.42 2.91 -2.88
N ILE A 116 -1.25 1.93 -2.51
CA ILE A 116 -0.80 0.58 -2.16
C ILE A 116 -0.84 -0.27 -3.44
N TRP A 117 0.35 -0.69 -3.85
CA TRP A 117 0.54 -1.46 -5.08
C TRP A 117 0.57 -2.96 -4.79
N LEU A 118 0.12 -3.77 -5.75
CA LEU A 118 0.23 -5.24 -5.68
C LEU A 118 1.65 -5.71 -6.03
N ASP A 119 2.37 -4.92 -6.83
CA ASP A 119 3.74 -5.21 -7.25
C ASP A 119 4.72 -4.91 -6.09
N PRO A 120 5.50 -5.91 -5.62
CA PRO A 120 6.40 -5.75 -4.48
C PRO A 120 7.53 -4.72 -4.72
N ARG A 121 7.81 -4.38 -5.97
CA ARG A 121 8.78 -3.33 -6.33
C ARG A 121 8.31 -1.92 -5.94
N TYR A 122 7.01 -1.69 -5.77
CA TYR A 122 6.43 -0.40 -5.42
C TYR A 122 5.87 -0.36 -3.99
N THR A 123 5.35 -1.48 -3.51
CA THR A 123 4.90 -1.66 -2.12
C THR A 123 5.38 -3.01 -1.64
N SER A 124 6.36 -3.04 -0.73
CA SER A 124 6.87 -4.31 -0.21
C SER A 124 5.78 -5.15 0.47
N PRO A 125 5.94 -6.48 0.54
CA PRO A 125 5.02 -7.36 1.25
C PRO A 125 4.78 -6.92 2.70
N TYR A 126 5.82 -6.42 3.38
CA TYR A 126 5.70 -5.87 4.73
C TYR A 126 4.77 -4.64 4.79
N LYS A 127 4.97 -3.64 3.92
CA LYS A 127 4.10 -2.46 3.86
C LYS A 127 2.68 -2.83 3.46
N PHE A 128 2.54 -3.78 2.54
CA PHE A 128 1.25 -4.31 2.11
C PHE A 128 0.52 -4.97 3.28
N TYR A 129 1.18 -5.85 4.02
CA TYR A 129 0.66 -6.47 5.24
C TYR A 129 0.26 -5.42 6.30
N GLN A 130 1.12 -4.42 6.55
CA GLN A 130 0.85 -3.35 7.52
C GLN A 130 -0.35 -2.50 7.12
N PHE A 131 -0.56 -2.25 5.84
CA PHE A 131 -1.74 -1.53 5.36
C PHE A 131 -3.03 -2.24 5.79
N TRP A 132 -3.13 -3.54 5.55
CA TRP A 132 -4.30 -4.34 5.92
C TRP A 132 -4.44 -4.51 7.43
N LEU A 133 -3.32 -4.69 8.12
CA LEU A 133 -3.31 -4.78 9.58
C LEU A 133 -3.82 -3.50 10.24
N ASN A 134 -3.64 -2.34 9.62
CA ASN A 134 -3.95 -1.02 10.19
C ASN A 134 -5.29 -0.43 9.74
N VAL A 135 -6.14 -1.16 9.01
CA VAL A 135 -7.50 -0.70 8.68
C VAL A 135 -8.36 -0.55 9.94
N SER A 136 -9.35 0.34 9.87
CA SER A 136 -10.30 0.53 10.97
C SER A 136 -11.15 -0.73 11.23
N ASP A 137 -11.72 -0.87 12.40
CA ASP A 137 -12.58 -2.01 12.73
C ASP A 137 -13.79 -2.10 11.79
N ALA A 138 -14.41 -0.95 11.46
CA ALA A 138 -15.52 -0.87 10.53
C ALA A 138 -15.12 -1.29 9.11
N ASP A 139 -13.92 -0.90 8.67
CA ASP A 139 -13.37 -1.30 7.37
C ASP A 139 -13.01 -2.78 7.35
N ALA A 140 -12.41 -3.31 8.40
CA ALA A 140 -12.03 -4.71 8.50
C ALA A 140 -13.26 -5.63 8.36
N ALA A 141 -14.38 -5.31 9.03
CA ALA A 141 -15.62 -6.06 8.94
C ALA A 141 -16.27 -6.05 7.55
N LYS A 142 -16.04 -4.98 6.78
CA LYS A 142 -16.46 -4.84 5.38
C LYS A 142 -15.50 -5.57 4.44
N TYR A 143 -14.19 -5.32 4.60
CA TYR A 143 -13.19 -5.78 3.66
C TYR A 143 -12.94 -7.28 3.71
N ILE A 144 -13.08 -7.92 4.89
CA ILE A 144 -12.93 -9.37 4.99
C ILE A 144 -13.93 -10.12 4.11
N LYS A 145 -15.15 -9.55 3.91
CA LYS A 145 -16.19 -10.10 3.03
C LYS A 145 -15.93 -9.89 1.55
N ILE A 146 -15.08 -8.91 1.19
CA ILE A 146 -14.82 -8.50 -0.19
C ILE A 146 -13.52 -9.09 -0.71
N PHE A 147 -12.48 -9.15 0.13
CA PHE A 147 -11.10 -9.45 -0.27
C PHE A 147 -10.63 -10.83 0.15
N THR A 148 -11.50 -11.66 0.74
CA THR A 148 -11.13 -13.04 1.11
C THR A 148 -12.16 -14.04 0.60
N ASP A 149 -11.72 -15.28 0.40
CA ASP A 149 -12.55 -16.41 0.03
C ASP A 149 -12.99 -17.24 1.26
N LEU A 150 -12.95 -16.62 2.45
CA LEU A 150 -13.35 -17.29 3.70
C LEU A 150 -14.83 -17.64 3.69
N PRO A 151 -15.21 -18.82 4.24
CA PRO A 151 -16.61 -19.18 4.43
C PRO A 151 -17.35 -18.16 5.32
N LYS A 152 -18.64 -17.98 5.03
CA LYS A 152 -19.47 -17.02 5.77
C LYS A 152 -19.44 -17.26 7.28
N ASP A 153 -19.53 -18.53 7.71
CA ASP A 153 -19.57 -18.89 9.13
C ASP A 153 -18.27 -18.50 9.85
N GLU A 154 -17.13 -18.61 9.17
CA GLU A 154 -15.83 -18.19 9.70
C GLU A 154 -15.74 -16.65 9.79
N ILE A 155 -16.24 -15.94 8.79
CA ILE A 155 -16.31 -14.47 8.81
C ILE A 155 -17.20 -14.00 9.96
N ASP A 156 -18.38 -14.60 10.14
CA ASP A 156 -19.32 -14.24 11.20
C ASP A 156 -18.71 -14.49 12.60
N ALA A 157 -17.95 -15.59 12.77
CA ALA A 157 -17.23 -15.88 14.01
C ALA A 157 -16.13 -14.84 14.31
N LEU A 158 -15.34 -14.45 13.29
CA LEU A 158 -14.30 -13.41 13.43
C LEU A 158 -14.89 -12.04 13.76
N ILE A 159 -16.05 -11.69 13.19
CA ILE A 159 -16.73 -10.43 13.50
C ILE A 159 -17.15 -10.42 14.98
N LYS A 160 -17.70 -11.52 15.46
CA LYS A 160 -18.09 -11.66 16.88
C LYS A 160 -16.87 -11.57 17.80
N GLU A 161 -15.77 -12.25 17.47
CA GLU A 161 -14.52 -12.17 18.23
C GLU A 161 -13.99 -10.73 18.29
N GLN A 162 -14.06 -9.99 17.18
CA GLN A 162 -13.67 -8.58 17.12
C GLN A 162 -14.55 -7.71 18.03
N GLU A 163 -15.86 -7.96 18.09
CA GLU A 163 -16.77 -7.22 18.94
C GLU A 163 -16.50 -7.47 20.43
N GLU A 164 -16.14 -8.70 20.80
CA GLU A 164 -15.84 -9.11 22.18
C GLU A 164 -14.45 -8.59 22.63
N ALA A 165 -13.46 -8.57 21.75
CA ALA A 165 -12.08 -8.20 22.10
C ALA A 165 -11.39 -7.36 20.98
N PRO A 166 -11.87 -6.13 20.70
CA PRO A 166 -11.38 -5.32 19.58
C PRO A 166 -9.87 -4.99 19.68
N HIS A 167 -9.33 -4.93 20.89
CA HIS A 167 -7.91 -4.65 21.13
C HIS A 167 -6.97 -5.76 20.63
N LEU A 168 -7.48 -7.00 20.45
CA LEU A 168 -6.72 -8.13 19.88
C LEU A 168 -6.63 -8.08 18.35
N ARG A 169 -7.54 -7.32 17.71
CA ARG A 169 -7.60 -7.11 16.25
C ARG A 169 -7.68 -8.41 15.43
N PRO A 170 -8.56 -9.37 15.76
CA PRO A 170 -8.60 -10.65 15.05
C PRO A 170 -9.00 -10.49 13.58
N LEU A 171 -9.96 -9.60 13.26
CA LEU A 171 -10.37 -9.32 11.89
C LEU A 171 -9.24 -8.78 11.04
N GLN A 172 -8.51 -7.76 11.54
CA GLN A 172 -7.40 -7.16 10.79
C GLN A 172 -6.26 -8.16 10.58
N LYS A 173 -5.93 -8.94 11.61
CA LYS A 173 -4.89 -9.98 11.51
C LYS A 173 -5.25 -11.03 10.48
N ARG A 174 -6.51 -11.50 10.48
CA ARG A 174 -6.96 -12.49 9.51
C ARG A 174 -7.04 -11.92 8.10
N LEU A 175 -7.58 -10.72 7.94
CA LEU A 175 -7.64 -10.02 6.67
C LEU A 175 -6.24 -9.81 6.07
N ALA A 176 -5.31 -9.27 6.87
CA ALA A 176 -3.94 -9.04 6.46
C ALA A 176 -3.23 -10.34 6.04
N LYS A 177 -3.47 -11.43 6.77
CA LYS A 177 -2.95 -12.76 6.42
C LYS A 177 -3.44 -13.22 5.05
N GLU A 178 -4.76 -13.32 4.91
CA GLU A 178 -5.38 -13.87 3.69
C GLU A 178 -4.97 -13.07 2.44
N VAL A 179 -5.06 -11.73 2.52
CA VAL A 179 -4.77 -10.89 1.36
C VAL A 179 -3.26 -10.84 1.03
N THR A 180 -2.39 -10.89 2.04
CA THR A 180 -0.94 -10.92 1.79
C THR A 180 -0.53 -12.25 1.16
N ILE A 181 -1.04 -13.38 1.63
CA ILE A 181 -0.76 -14.69 1.04
C ILE A 181 -1.30 -14.78 -0.39
N MET A 182 -2.51 -14.25 -0.64
CA MET A 182 -3.15 -14.26 -1.96
C MET A 182 -2.36 -13.46 -2.99
N VAL A 183 -1.84 -12.29 -2.62
CA VAL A 183 -1.18 -11.35 -3.55
C VAL A 183 0.32 -11.64 -3.69
N HIS A 184 0.96 -12.05 -2.63
CA HIS A 184 2.39 -12.34 -2.56
C HIS A 184 2.61 -13.85 -2.33
N SER A 185 3.07 -14.23 -1.13
CA SER A 185 3.29 -15.64 -0.79
C SER A 185 3.09 -15.89 0.71
N GLN A 186 3.10 -17.18 1.11
CA GLN A 186 3.13 -17.54 2.53
C GLN A 186 4.44 -17.09 3.18
N GLU A 187 5.55 -17.22 2.48
CA GLU A 187 6.89 -16.84 2.93
C GLU A 187 6.96 -15.32 3.18
N ASP A 188 6.41 -14.52 2.27
CA ASP A 188 6.34 -13.06 2.42
C ASP A 188 5.47 -12.65 3.61
N TYR A 189 4.36 -13.35 3.83
CA TYR A 189 3.51 -13.12 5.00
C TYR A 189 4.25 -13.44 6.30
N ASP A 190 4.93 -14.59 6.38
CA ASP A 190 5.67 -15.00 7.57
C ASP A 190 6.80 -14.01 7.88
N ALA A 191 7.55 -13.56 6.86
CA ALA A 191 8.55 -12.52 6.98
C ALA A 191 7.96 -11.18 7.45
N ALA A 192 6.79 -10.77 6.93
CA ALA A 192 6.11 -9.56 7.34
C ALA A 192 5.64 -9.60 8.81
N VAL A 193 5.14 -10.75 9.26
CA VAL A 193 4.77 -10.97 10.67
C VAL A 193 5.99 -10.92 11.58
N GLU A 194 7.10 -11.58 11.20
CA GLU A 194 8.35 -11.55 11.94
C GLU A 194 8.88 -10.12 12.05
N ALA A 195 8.93 -9.38 10.94
CA ALA A 195 9.33 -7.98 10.90
C ALA A 195 8.45 -7.09 11.80
N SER A 196 7.14 -7.33 11.79
CA SER A 196 6.18 -6.63 12.66
C SER A 196 6.46 -6.90 14.14
N ASN A 197 6.76 -8.16 14.49
CA ASN A 197 7.12 -8.56 15.85
C ASN A 197 8.45 -7.96 16.32
N ILE A 198 9.38 -7.71 15.40
CA ILE A 198 10.65 -7.03 15.70
C ILE A 198 10.39 -5.60 16.17
N LEU A 199 9.50 -4.86 15.52
CA LEU A 199 9.19 -3.49 15.91
C LEU A 199 8.37 -3.40 17.20
N PHE A 200 7.33 -4.19 17.30
CA PHE A 200 6.28 -4.04 18.32
C PHE A 200 6.33 -5.10 19.43
N GLY A 201 7.15 -6.14 19.26
CA GLY A 201 7.27 -7.27 20.19
C GLY A 201 8.60 -7.31 20.93
N ASN A 202 8.78 -8.41 21.71
CA ASN A 202 10.00 -8.74 22.42
C ASN A 202 10.94 -9.64 21.58
N SER A 203 11.03 -9.39 20.27
CA SER A 203 11.86 -10.23 19.39
C SER A 203 13.35 -10.07 19.66
N THR A 204 14.09 -11.12 19.41
CA THR A 204 15.54 -11.22 19.67
C THR A 204 16.36 -10.57 18.55
N SER A 205 17.65 -10.34 18.81
CA SER A 205 18.61 -9.87 17.82
C SER A 205 18.75 -10.83 16.62
N GLU A 206 18.52 -12.13 16.84
CA GLU A 206 18.56 -13.15 15.79
C GLU A 206 17.50 -12.89 14.69
N ALA A 207 16.28 -12.50 15.06
CA ALA A 207 15.23 -12.19 14.10
C ALA A 207 15.60 -11.02 13.16
N LEU A 208 16.35 -10.03 13.66
CA LEU A 208 16.86 -8.92 12.84
C LEU A 208 17.85 -9.36 11.77
N LYS A 209 18.65 -10.39 12.04
CA LYS A 209 19.69 -10.89 11.12
C LYS A 209 19.12 -11.64 9.91
N HIS A 210 17.86 -12.06 9.99
CA HIS A 210 17.16 -12.78 8.91
C HIS A 210 16.33 -11.88 8.00
N LEU A 211 16.21 -10.57 8.31
CA LEU A 211 15.51 -9.62 7.44
C LEU A 211 16.38 -9.31 6.22
N ASP A 212 15.77 -9.32 5.04
CA ASP A 212 16.38 -8.74 3.85
C ASP A 212 16.46 -7.21 3.95
N GLU A 213 17.35 -6.59 3.16
CA GLU A 213 17.61 -5.15 3.17
C GLU A 213 16.34 -4.34 2.97
N GLN A 214 15.50 -4.73 2.01
CA GLN A 214 14.27 -3.99 1.68
C GLN A 214 13.28 -4.03 2.85
N THR A 215 13.07 -5.18 3.45
CA THR A 215 12.20 -5.33 4.62
C THR A 215 12.75 -4.57 5.81
N LEU A 216 14.05 -4.59 6.06
CA LEU A 216 14.68 -3.82 7.14
C LEU A 216 14.47 -2.30 6.95
N LEU A 217 14.70 -1.78 5.75
CA LEU A 217 14.48 -0.37 5.45
C LEU A 217 13.01 0.03 5.55
N ASP A 218 12.08 -0.84 5.17
CA ASP A 218 10.65 -0.60 5.25
C ASP A 218 10.14 -0.63 6.69
N VAL A 219 10.65 -1.55 7.50
CA VAL A 219 10.36 -1.64 8.94
C VAL A 219 10.81 -0.37 9.67
N PHE A 220 11.98 0.16 9.33
CA PHE A 220 12.53 1.37 9.93
C PHE A 220 12.32 2.62 9.08
N ASN A 221 11.32 2.63 8.20
CA ASN A 221 10.97 3.81 7.41
C ASN A 221 10.50 4.96 8.34
N GLY A 222 11.06 6.15 8.12
CA GLY A 222 10.79 7.32 8.95
C GLY A 222 11.58 7.38 10.27
N VAL A 223 12.40 6.39 10.58
CA VAL A 223 13.37 6.43 11.68
C VAL A 223 14.55 7.32 11.29
N PRO A 224 15.07 8.18 12.17
CA PRO A 224 16.27 8.98 11.88
C PRO A 224 17.43 8.09 11.45
N GLN A 225 18.07 8.47 10.33
CA GLN A 225 19.18 7.73 9.74
C GLN A 225 20.48 8.53 9.87
N PHE A 226 21.57 7.82 10.13
CA PHE A 226 22.91 8.39 10.27
C PHE A 226 23.91 7.59 9.44
N GLU A 227 24.88 8.25 8.85
CA GLU A 227 25.90 7.61 8.01
C GLU A 227 27.25 7.59 8.73
N VAL A 228 27.96 6.45 8.62
CA VAL A 228 29.30 6.26 9.17
C VAL A 228 30.16 5.56 8.13
N SER A 229 31.44 5.94 8.03
CA SER A 229 32.37 5.31 7.11
C SER A 229 32.72 3.87 7.55
N ARG A 230 32.78 2.96 6.56
CA ARG A 230 33.21 1.56 6.79
C ARG A 230 34.64 1.49 7.32
N ASP A 231 35.53 2.36 6.82
CA ASP A 231 36.94 2.38 7.27
C ASP A 231 37.06 2.71 8.75
N GLU A 232 36.21 3.64 9.23
CA GLU A 232 36.18 3.99 10.65
C GLU A 232 35.69 2.82 11.51
N LEU A 233 34.67 2.08 11.03
CA LEU A 233 34.10 0.97 11.78
C LEU A 233 34.97 -0.30 11.74
N SER A 234 35.70 -0.51 10.66
CA SER A 234 36.59 -1.67 10.49
C SER A 234 37.74 -1.71 11.50
N ALA A 235 38.20 -0.54 11.97
CA ALA A 235 39.21 -0.41 13.01
C ALA A 235 38.66 -0.72 14.43
N GLY A 236 37.32 -0.87 14.58
CA GLY A 236 36.64 -1.00 15.85
C GLY A 236 36.51 0.35 16.58
N VAL A 237 35.31 0.75 16.90
CA VAL A 237 35.02 2.02 17.57
C VAL A 237 34.26 1.77 18.87
N LYS A 238 34.61 2.47 19.94
CA LYS A 238 33.84 2.38 21.18
C LYS A 238 32.43 2.91 20.96
N ALA A 239 31.42 2.22 21.49
CA ALA A 239 30.02 2.61 21.36
C ALA A 239 29.76 4.05 21.75
N ILE A 240 30.41 4.52 22.83
CA ILE A 240 30.28 5.90 23.30
C ILE A 240 30.75 6.92 22.25
N ASP A 241 31.87 6.66 21.59
CA ASP A 241 32.43 7.57 20.59
C ASP A 241 31.64 7.47 19.27
N LEU A 242 31.21 6.26 18.88
CA LEU A 242 30.40 6.02 17.71
C LEU A 242 29.07 6.80 17.77
N PHE A 243 28.34 6.68 18.88
CA PHE A 243 26.99 7.23 18.97
C PHE A 243 26.91 8.69 19.43
N THR A 244 28.01 9.27 19.93
CA THR A 244 28.03 10.69 20.33
C THR A 244 28.82 11.58 19.40
N GLU A 245 29.97 11.11 18.86
CA GLU A 245 30.87 11.94 18.06
C GLU A 245 30.71 11.69 16.57
N LYS A 246 30.60 10.42 16.16
CA LYS A 246 30.54 10.07 14.72
C LYS A 246 29.12 10.12 14.17
N ALA A 247 28.19 9.43 14.78
CA ALA A 247 26.79 9.43 14.35
C ALA A 247 25.91 10.48 15.04
N ALA A 248 26.40 11.11 16.11
CA ALA A 248 25.69 12.17 16.84
C ALA A 248 24.22 11.82 17.24
N ILE A 249 23.96 10.54 17.55
CA ILE A 249 22.63 10.08 17.97
C ILE A 249 22.30 10.62 19.36
N PHE A 250 23.30 10.67 20.25
CA PHE A 250 23.18 11.23 21.58
C PHE A 250 23.94 12.55 21.68
N PRO A 251 23.35 13.58 22.34
CA PRO A 251 23.93 14.92 22.35
C PRO A 251 25.21 15.02 23.23
N SER A 252 25.47 14.06 24.10
CA SER A 252 26.69 14.06 24.92
C SER A 252 27.06 12.69 25.49
N LYS A 253 28.37 12.49 25.72
CA LYS A 253 28.87 11.28 26.41
C LYS A 253 28.28 11.09 27.81
N GLY A 254 27.99 12.20 28.50
CA GLY A 254 27.40 12.16 29.84
C GLY A 254 25.96 11.63 29.82
N GLU A 255 25.15 12.04 28.84
CA GLU A 255 23.78 11.52 28.66
C GLU A 255 23.79 10.04 28.30
N MET A 256 24.63 9.67 27.36
CA MET A 256 24.74 8.27 26.93
C MET A 256 25.16 7.35 28.07
N ARG A 257 26.14 7.77 28.93
CA ARG A 257 26.57 7.01 30.13
C ARG A 257 25.40 6.72 31.07
N LYS A 258 24.61 7.75 31.39
CA LYS A 258 23.41 7.57 32.24
C LYS A 258 22.40 6.60 31.64
N LEU A 259 22.19 6.65 30.30
CA LEU A 259 21.28 5.77 29.64
C LEU A 259 21.81 4.32 29.60
N VAL A 260 23.10 4.10 29.38
CA VAL A 260 23.71 2.76 29.45
C VAL A 260 23.55 2.19 30.86
N GLN A 261 23.88 2.97 31.93
CA GLN A 261 23.75 2.53 33.31
C GLN A 261 22.30 2.17 33.69
N SER A 262 21.32 2.88 33.13
CA SER A 262 19.89 2.57 33.35
C SER A 262 19.34 1.47 32.43
N GLY A 263 20.15 0.88 31.57
CA GLY A 263 19.72 -0.12 30.57
C GLY A 263 18.82 0.45 29.49
N GLY A 264 18.93 1.78 29.24
CA GLY A 264 18.09 2.52 28.29
C GLY A 264 18.55 2.50 26.85
N ILE A 265 19.67 1.81 26.52
CA ILE A 265 20.18 1.70 25.14
C ILE A 265 20.30 0.22 24.78
N SER A 266 19.89 -0.10 23.53
CA SER A 266 20.16 -1.39 22.92
C SER A 266 20.75 -1.17 21.52
N VAL A 267 21.62 -2.10 21.10
CA VAL A 267 22.20 -2.18 19.76
C VAL A 267 21.73 -3.51 19.18
N ASN A 268 21.14 -3.48 17.99
CA ASN A 268 20.53 -4.65 17.35
C ASN A 268 19.63 -5.46 18.30
N LYS A 269 18.82 -4.77 19.13
CA LYS A 269 17.96 -5.35 20.18
C LYS A 269 18.70 -5.96 21.39
N GLU A 270 19.99 -6.02 21.41
CA GLU A 270 20.77 -6.41 22.57
C GLU A 270 21.09 -5.22 23.46
N LYS A 271 20.93 -5.37 24.77
CA LYS A 271 21.21 -4.28 25.72
C LYS A 271 22.69 -3.92 25.70
N LEU A 272 22.99 -2.65 25.51
CA LEU A 272 24.33 -2.12 25.68
C LEU A 272 24.60 -1.94 27.17
N THR A 273 25.40 -2.83 27.75
CA THR A 273 25.75 -2.84 29.16
C THR A 273 27.06 -2.11 29.47
N ASP A 274 27.94 -2.00 28.46
CA ASP A 274 29.21 -1.31 28.55
C ASP A 274 29.32 -0.22 27.48
N GLN A 275 29.53 1.02 27.90
CA GLN A 275 29.73 2.17 27.03
C GLN A 275 31.00 2.07 26.19
N ASP A 276 32.04 1.36 26.68
CA ASP A 276 33.31 1.16 26.01
C ASP A 276 33.34 -0.11 25.14
N MET A 277 32.19 -0.80 25.00
CA MET A 277 32.02 -1.92 24.07
C MET A 277 32.48 -1.49 22.68
N VAL A 278 33.34 -2.30 22.07
CA VAL A 278 33.81 -2.06 20.70
C VAL A 278 32.79 -2.56 19.71
N ILE A 279 32.38 -1.70 18.79
CA ILE A 279 31.51 -2.01 17.66
C ILE A 279 32.36 -2.00 16.41
N ASP A 280 32.29 -3.07 15.65
CA ASP A 280 32.98 -3.26 14.37
C ASP A 280 32.04 -3.79 13.30
N CYS A 281 32.56 -4.11 12.12
CA CYS A 281 31.78 -4.61 11.01
C CYS A 281 31.07 -5.96 11.28
N SER A 282 31.49 -6.74 12.26
CA SER A 282 30.82 -8.00 12.63
C SER A 282 29.49 -7.78 13.34
N SER A 283 29.27 -6.57 13.85
CA SER A 283 28.02 -6.16 14.51
C SER A 283 26.93 -5.73 13.52
N LEU A 284 27.24 -5.62 12.22
CA LEU A 284 26.31 -5.10 11.23
C LEU A 284 25.24 -6.12 10.83
N LEU A 285 24.02 -5.61 10.63
CA LEU A 285 22.93 -6.32 9.97
C LEU A 285 23.11 -6.12 8.46
N ASP A 286 22.96 -7.19 7.69
CA ASP A 286 23.17 -7.19 6.23
C ASP A 286 24.47 -6.45 5.82
N GLU A 287 25.56 -6.66 6.58
CA GLU A 287 26.87 -6.03 6.39
C GLU A 287 26.89 -4.49 6.29
N LYS A 288 25.77 -3.81 6.54
CA LYS A 288 25.57 -2.38 6.21
C LYS A 288 24.85 -1.58 7.28
N TYR A 289 24.04 -2.21 8.12
CA TYR A 289 23.14 -1.50 9.03
C TYR A 289 23.43 -1.80 10.49
N LEU A 290 23.24 -0.81 11.35
CA LEU A 290 23.25 -0.98 12.80
C LEU A 290 22.02 -0.31 13.38
N LEU A 291 21.21 -1.07 14.14
CA LEU A 291 20.02 -0.55 14.78
C LEU A 291 20.34 -0.11 16.21
N VAL A 292 20.15 1.17 16.51
CA VAL A 292 20.28 1.71 17.85
C VAL A 292 18.91 2.04 18.41
N GLN A 293 18.62 1.61 19.65
CA GLN A 293 17.35 1.86 20.32
C GLN A 293 17.58 2.63 21.61
N ARG A 294 16.82 3.73 21.80
CA ARG A 294 16.78 4.52 23.04
C ARG A 294 15.42 4.36 23.71
N GLY A 295 15.40 3.74 24.88
CA GLY A 295 14.16 3.38 25.58
C GLY A 295 13.33 2.38 24.78
N LYS A 296 11.99 2.45 24.92
CA LYS A 296 11.09 1.44 24.28
C LYS A 296 10.64 1.79 22.88
N LYS A 297 10.71 3.06 22.47
CA LYS A 297 10.01 3.55 21.24
C LYS A 297 10.89 4.28 20.23
N ASN A 298 12.09 4.74 20.63
CA ASN A 298 12.92 5.54 19.73
C ASN A 298 14.00 4.68 19.11
N TYR A 299 13.95 4.58 17.80
CA TYR A 299 14.92 3.84 16.99
C TYR A 299 15.74 4.79 16.13
N TYR A 300 16.95 4.42 15.85
CA TYR A 300 17.90 5.11 14.98
C TYR A 300 18.61 4.08 14.12
N LEU A 301 18.75 4.33 12.83
CA LEU A 301 19.41 3.43 11.89
C LEU A 301 20.75 4.03 11.47
N LEU A 302 21.86 3.37 11.79
CA LEU A 302 23.16 3.69 11.21
C LEU A 302 23.31 2.93 9.89
N ILE A 303 23.77 3.67 8.88
CA ILE A 303 24.10 3.14 7.55
C ILE A 303 25.62 3.25 7.38
N VAL A 304 26.28 2.13 7.14
CA VAL A 304 27.73 2.06 6.92
C VAL A 304 28.00 2.04 5.43
N LYS A 305 28.73 3.06 4.99
CA LYS A 305 29.12 3.27 3.58
C LYS A 305 30.60 3.02 3.34
#